data_7797d11ad6c2eefd283c4ee7412f13dd
#
_entry.id   7797d11ad6c2eefd283c4ee7412f13dd
#
_cell.length_a   1.000
_cell.length_b   1.000
_cell.length_c   1.000
_cell.angle_alpha   90.00
_cell.angle_beta   90.00
_cell.angle_gamma   90.00
#
_symmetry.space_group_name_H-M   'P 1'
#
loop_
_entity.id
_entity.type
_entity.pdbx_description
1 polymer ?
#
loop_
_entity_poly.entity_id
_entity_poly.type
_entity_poly.pdbx_seq_one_letter_code
_entity_poly.pdbx_strand_id
1 'polypeptide(L)'
;MYKRLPPLNSLKAFESAARFLSFTKAADELFVTQAAISHQIKILEDFLGVALFKRKNRALELTDFGKAYYADITKILHRLAEATDKLFALKNDKHLTISVPQTFGIQWLVPRLSEFNKLYPDIEVRLKGVDQDEGLLSQDIDIAIYYGKGNWDNLQVD
;
A
#
# COMPACT_ATOMS: atom_id res chain seq x y z
N MET A 1 17.22 13.13 -16.96
CA MET A 1 17.47 14.04 -15.81
C MET A 1 16.15 14.69 -15.42
N TYR A 2 15.62 14.40 -14.23
CA TYR A 2 14.30 14.84 -13.74
C TYR A 2 14.36 16.32 -13.30
N LYS A 3 14.36 17.25 -14.24
CA LYS A 3 14.56 18.68 -13.97
C LYS A 3 13.34 19.40 -13.33
N ARG A 4 12.16 18.74 -13.24
CA ARG A 4 10.92 19.34 -12.77
C ARG A 4 10.09 18.38 -11.92
N LEU A 5 10.67 17.87 -10.83
CA LEU A 5 9.88 17.14 -9.84
C LEU A 5 9.46 18.10 -8.73
N PRO A 6 8.17 18.10 -8.35
CA PRO A 6 7.73 18.82 -7.17
C PRO A 6 8.27 18.18 -5.90
N PRO A 7 8.31 18.90 -4.78
CA PRO A 7 8.74 18.33 -3.50
C PRO A 7 7.87 17.14 -3.10
N LEU A 8 8.49 16.03 -2.69
CA LEU A 8 7.77 14.79 -2.36
C LEU A 8 6.78 14.97 -1.19
N ASN A 9 7.14 15.81 -0.19
CA ASN A 9 6.24 16.09 0.92
C ASN A 9 4.98 16.84 0.47
N SER A 10 5.09 17.71 -0.54
CA SER A 10 3.94 18.39 -1.14
C SER A 10 3.03 17.42 -1.89
N LEU A 11 3.60 16.41 -2.56
CA LEU A 11 2.82 15.35 -3.21
C LEU A 11 2.08 14.47 -2.21
N LYS A 12 2.73 14.07 -1.10
CA LYS A 12 2.08 13.31 -0.03
C LYS A 12 0.94 14.11 0.61
N ALA A 13 1.18 15.39 0.91
CA ALA A 13 0.17 16.28 1.48
C ALA A 13 -1.02 16.45 0.52
N PHE A 14 -0.75 16.58 -0.78
CA PHE A 14 -1.77 16.69 -1.82
C PHE A 14 -2.60 15.41 -1.93
N GLU A 15 -1.97 14.24 -2.02
CA GLU A 15 -2.67 12.95 -2.12
C GLU A 15 -3.62 12.75 -0.94
N SER A 16 -3.11 12.89 0.29
CA SER A 16 -3.92 12.74 1.49
C SER A 16 -5.06 13.76 1.56
N ALA A 17 -4.79 15.03 1.29
CA ALA A 17 -5.81 16.10 1.29
C ALA A 17 -6.88 15.87 0.20
N ALA A 18 -6.51 15.36 -0.96
CA ALA A 18 -7.41 15.04 -2.06
C ALA A 18 -8.31 13.84 -1.75
N ARG A 19 -7.76 12.80 -1.15
CA ARG A 19 -8.49 11.59 -0.78
C ARG A 19 -9.53 11.87 0.31
N PHE A 20 -9.20 12.67 1.31
CA PHE A 20 -10.14 13.03 2.38
C PHE A 20 -11.02 14.26 2.06
N LEU A 21 -10.70 15.04 1.03
CA LEU A 21 -11.26 16.36 0.78
C LEU A 21 -11.24 17.24 2.05
N SER A 22 -10.19 17.11 2.86
CA SER A 22 -10.04 17.75 4.16
C SER A 22 -8.57 17.91 4.54
N PHE A 23 -8.15 19.14 4.78
CA PHE A 23 -6.79 19.42 5.26
C PHE A 23 -6.58 18.98 6.71
N THR A 24 -7.64 18.98 7.52
CA THR A 24 -7.56 18.50 8.90
C THR A 24 -7.33 17.00 8.95
N LYS A 25 -8.13 16.21 8.22
CA LYS A 25 -7.94 14.74 8.17
C LYS A 25 -6.60 14.35 7.56
N ALA A 26 -6.11 15.08 6.56
CA ALA A 26 -4.79 14.87 6.00
C ALA A 26 -3.67 15.18 7.02
N ALA A 27 -3.87 16.20 7.85
CA ALA A 27 -2.94 16.55 8.91
C ALA A 27 -2.87 15.45 9.98
N ASP A 28 -4.01 14.91 10.39
CA ASP A 28 -4.11 13.81 11.33
C ASP A 28 -3.40 12.55 10.79
N GLU A 29 -3.63 12.18 9.52
CA GLU A 29 -3.00 11.03 8.90
C GLU A 29 -1.48 11.17 8.78
N LEU A 30 -1.00 12.35 8.42
CA LEU A 30 0.44 12.60 8.22
C LEU A 30 1.17 13.05 9.49
N PHE A 31 0.48 13.10 10.64
CA PHE A 31 1.02 13.51 11.93
C PHE A 31 1.66 14.90 11.91
N VAL A 32 0.99 15.84 11.23
CA VAL A 32 1.43 17.23 11.11
C VAL A 32 0.29 18.20 11.44
N THR A 33 0.56 19.50 11.44
CA THR A 33 -0.49 20.51 11.63
C THR A 33 -1.26 20.78 10.33
N GLN A 34 -2.52 21.21 10.41
CA GLN A 34 -3.29 21.66 9.25
C GLN A 34 -2.60 22.81 8.50
N ALA A 35 -1.92 23.71 9.23
CA ALA A 35 -1.14 24.78 8.65
C ALA A 35 0.01 24.24 7.78
N ALA A 36 0.69 23.17 8.21
CA ALA A 36 1.72 22.51 7.44
C ALA A 36 1.17 21.90 6.14
N ILE A 37 0.02 21.23 6.20
CA ILE A 37 -0.67 20.72 5.00
C ILE A 37 -0.99 21.86 4.04
N SER A 38 -1.63 22.93 4.53
CA SER A 38 -1.97 24.10 3.72
C SER A 38 -0.74 24.73 3.05
N HIS A 39 0.38 24.79 3.78
CA HIS A 39 1.65 25.30 3.25
C HIS A 39 2.23 24.40 2.15
N GLN A 40 2.21 23.06 2.37
CA GLN A 40 2.68 22.11 1.36
C GLN A 40 1.82 22.15 0.08
N ILE A 41 0.50 22.29 0.21
CA ILE A 41 -0.39 22.44 -0.94
C ILE A 41 -0.06 23.74 -1.71
N LYS A 42 0.15 24.85 -1.00
CA LYS A 42 0.53 26.10 -1.64
C LYS A 42 1.86 25.98 -2.39
N ILE A 43 2.87 25.37 -1.81
CA ILE A 43 4.16 25.11 -2.49
C ILE A 43 3.93 24.31 -3.78
N LEU A 44 3.06 23.32 -3.76
CA LEU A 44 2.76 22.49 -4.93
C LEU A 44 2.03 23.29 -6.02
N GLU A 45 1.01 24.06 -5.64
CA GLU A 45 0.25 24.90 -6.56
C GLU A 45 1.13 26.00 -7.18
N ASP A 46 1.97 26.64 -6.39
CA ASP A 46 2.95 27.63 -6.87
C ASP A 46 3.97 26.99 -7.84
N PHE A 47 4.44 25.77 -7.55
CA PHE A 47 5.35 25.02 -8.43
C PHE A 47 4.70 24.66 -9.77
N LEU A 48 3.43 24.24 -9.74
CA LEU A 48 2.68 23.82 -10.93
C LEU A 48 2.08 25.01 -11.71
N GLY A 49 1.93 26.18 -11.06
CA GLY A 49 1.30 27.37 -11.62
C GLY A 49 -0.22 27.23 -11.77
N VAL A 50 -0.85 26.27 -11.11
CA VAL A 50 -2.30 26.03 -11.17
C VAL A 50 -2.85 25.67 -9.80
N ALA A 51 -4.10 26.07 -9.51
CA ALA A 51 -4.80 25.65 -8.30
C ALA A 51 -5.29 24.20 -8.44
N LEU A 52 -5.04 23.38 -7.42
CA LEU A 52 -5.47 21.97 -7.33
C LEU A 52 -6.76 21.85 -6.51
N PHE A 53 -6.97 22.76 -5.57
CA PHE A 53 -8.17 22.81 -4.73
C PHE A 53 -8.95 24.10 -4.97
N LYS A 54 -10.25 24.02 -4.74
CA LYS A 54 -11.19 25.16 -4.67
C LYS A 54 -12.10 24.99 -3.48
N ARG A 55 -12.59 26.09 -2.93
CA ARG A 55 -13.62 26.09 -1.88
C ARG A 55 -14.97 26.40 -2.52
N LYS A 56 -15.95 25.53 -2.31
CA LYS A 56 -17.34 25.73 -2.73
C LYS A 56 -18.26 25.45 -1.55
N ASN A 57 -19.11 26.42 -1.21
CA ASN A 57 -20.10 26.26 -0.13
C ASN A 57 -19.51 25.71 1.18
N ARG A 58 -18.32 26.21 1.60
CA ARG A 58 -17.56 25.75 2.77
C ARG A 58 -16.96 24.34 2.67
N ALA A 59 -17.13 23.63 1.54
CA ALA A 59 -16.50 22.34 1.26
C ALA A 59 -15.21 22.54 0.45
N LEU A 60 -14.23 21.66 0.70
CA LEU A 60 -13.02 21.56 -0.11
C LEU A 60 -13.31 20.62 -1.29
N GLU A 61 -13.04 21.09 -2.51
CA GLU A 61 -13.19 20.31 -3.73
C GLU A 61 -11.90 20.36 -4.55
N LEU A 62 -11.66 19.34 -5.36
CA LEU A 62 -10.61 19.39 -6.38
C LEU A 62 -11.06 20.22 -7.59
N THR A 63 -10.12 20.96 -8.16
CA THR A 63 -10.26 21.52 -9.51
C THR A 63 -10.15 20.39 -10.55
N ASP A 64 -10.41 20.68 -11.82
CA ASP A 64 -10.22 19.67 -12.87
C ASP A 64 -8.74 19.31 -13.05
N PHE A 65 -7.82 20.27 -12.85
CA PHE A 65 -6.38 19.97 -12.74
C PHE A 65 -6.07 19.10 -11.53
N GLY A 66 -6.67 19.39 -10.37
CA GLY A 66 -6.52 18.59 -9.15
C GLY A 66 -7.00 17.16 -9.35
N LYS A 67 -8.15 16.92 -10.00
CA LYS A 67 -8.66 15.57 -10.27
C LYS A 67 -7.74 14.77 -11.19
N ALA A 68 -7.32 15.37 -12.30
CA ALA A 68 -6.40 14.73 -13.23
C ALA A 68 -5.07 14.39 -12.56
N TYR A 69 -4.51 15.35 -11.82
CA TYR A 69 -3.24 15.17 -11.14
C TYR A 69 -3.31 14.14 -10.00
N TYR A 70 -4.42 14.10 -9.25
CA TYR A 70 -4.65 13.14 -8.19
C TYR A 70 -4.63 11.70 -8.70
N ALA A 71 -5.29 11.43 -9.83
CA ALA A 71 -5.33 10.09 -10.42
C ALA A 71 -3.93 9.55 -10.77
N ASP A 72 -3.04 10.42 -11.23
CA ASP A 72 -1.67 10.03 -11.58
C ASP A 72 -0.75 9.96 -10.36
N ILE A 73 -0.82 10.93 -9.45
CA ILE A 73 0.01 10.97 -8.25
C ILE A 73 -0.27 9.78 -7.33
N THR A 74 -1.53 9.39 -7.16
CA THR A 74 -1.89 8.21 -6.36
C THR A 74 -1.20 6.95 -6.90
N LYS A 75 -1.21 6.73 -8.22
CA LYS A 75 -0.54 5.58 -8.85
C LYS A 75 0.98 5.64 -8.66
N ILE A 76 1.57 6.82 -8.81
CA ILE A 76 3.03 7.01 -8.67
C ILE A 76 3.47 6.75 -7.24
N LEU A 77 2.76 7.30 -6.25
CA LEU A 77 3.08 7.09 -4.83
C LEU A 77 2.90 5.61 -4.44
N HIS A 78 1.86 4.95 -4.96
CA HIS A 78 1.66 3.52 -4.73
C HIS A 78 2.82 2.70 -5.31
N ARG A 79 3.23 2.94 -6.56
CA ARG A 79 4.40 2.28 -7.16
C ARG A 79 5.70 2.55 -6.41
N LEU A 80 5.85 3.76 -5.85
CA LEU A 80 7.02 4.08 -5.02
C LEU A 80 7.01 3.27 -3.72
N ALA A 81 5.86 3.13 -3.07
CA ALA A 81 5.69 2.29 -1.90
C ALA A 81 6.02 0.82 -2.24
N GLU A 82 5.44 0.24 -3.28
CA GLU A 82 5.72 -1.12 -3.73
C GLU A 82 7.22 -1.37 -4.01
N ALA A 83 7.89 -0.40 -4.66
CA ALA A 83 9.32 -0.51 -4.91
C ALA A 83 10.15 -0.50 -3.63
N THR A 84 9.70 0.25 -2.63
CA THR A 84 10.35 0.31 -1.31
C THR A 84 10.12 -0.99 -0.53
N ASP A 85 8.89 -1.51 -0.56
CA ASP A 85 8.53 -2.75 0.12
C ASP A 85 9.28 -3.95 -0.47
N LYS A 86 9.48 -3.99 -1.79
CA LYS A 86 10.33 -4.99 -2.44
C LYS A 86 11.77 -4.98 -1.91
N LEU A 87 12.33 -3.80 -1.63
CA LEU A 87 13.68 -3.71 -1.03
C LEU A 87 13.70 -4.20 0.41
N PHE A 88 12.66 -3.92 1.18
CA PHE A 88 12.54 -4.45 2.55
C PHE A 88 12.33 -5.96 2.54
N ALA A 89 11.54 -6.50 1.61
CA ALA A 89 11.41 -7.93 1.41
C ALA A 89 12.76 -8.57 1.08
N LEU A 90 13.52 -8.03 0.12
CA LEU A 90 14.87 -8.51 -0.20
C LEU A 90 15.85 -8.45 0.99
N LYS A 91 15.68 -7.47 1.89
CA LYS A 91 16.50 -7.34 3.09
C LYS A 91 16.11 -8.34 4.19
N ASN A 92 14.83 -8.70 4.23
CA ASN A 92 14.24 -9.60 5.24
C ASN A 92 14.04 -11.04 4.72
N ASP A 93 14.74 -11.43 3.68
CA ASP A 93 14.55 -12.66 2.87
C ASP A 93 14.75 -14.01 3.61
N LYS A 94 14.42 -14.03 4.90
CA LYS A 94 14.52 -15.25 5.72
C LYS A 94 13.18 -15.71 6.28
N HIS A 95 12.06 -15.17 5.85
CA HIS A 95 10.75 -15.67 6.27
C HIS A 95 9.84 -15.94 5.08
N LEU A 96 9.06 -17.00 5.21
CA LEU A 96 8.04 -17.42 4.26
C LEU A 96 6.69 -17.37 4.96
N THR A 97 5.81 -16.47 4.55
CA THR A 97 4.47 -16.35 5.11
C THR A 97 3.47 -17.13 4.27
N ILE A 98 2.87 -18.15 4.86
CA ILE A 98 1.90 -19.02 4.20
C ILE A 98 0.51 -18.76 4.80
N SER A 99 -0.42 -18.32 3.97
CA SER A 99 -1.85 -18.28 4.31
C SER A 99 -2.49 -19.64 4.06
N VAL A 100 -3.22 -20.16 5.05
CA VAL A 100 -3.70 -21.52 4.99
C VAL A 100 -5.01 -21.67 5.79
N PRO A 101 -6.00 -22.47 5.31
CA PRO A 101 -7.15 -22.83 6.12
C PRO A 101 -6.71 -23.48 7.41
N GLN A 102 -7.23 -23.01 8.55
CA GLN A 102 -6.74 -23.35 9.88
C GLN A 102 -6.63 -24.86 10.11
N THR A 103 -7.67 -25.61 9.75
CA THR A 103 -7.70 -27.07 9.91
C THR A 103 -6.62 -27.76 9.08
N PHE A 104 -6.44 -27.36 7.82
CA PHE A 104 -5.43 -27.91 6.94
C PHE A 104 -4.02 -27.56 7.44
N GLY A 105 -3.81 -26.32 7.88
CA GLY A 105 -2.55 -25.86 8.45
C GLY A 105 -2.11 -26.74 9.62
N ILE A 106 -2.99 -26.93 10.61
CA ILE A 106 -2.66 -27.68 11.81
C ILE A 106 -2.49 -29.19 11.52
N GLN A 107 -3.39 -29.80 10.75
CA GLN A 107 -3.43 -31.25 10.60
C GLN A 107 -2.47 -31.77 9.52
N TRP A 108 -2.24 -30.99 8.47
CA TRP A 108 -1.44 -31.47 7.34
C TRP A 108 -0.09 -30.73 7.21
N LEU A 109 -0.09 -29.41 7.25
CA LEU A 109 1.10 -28.61 6.94
C LEU A 109 2.12 -28.62 8.09
N VAL A 110 1.68 -28.31 9.32
CA VAL A 110 2.58 -28.19 10.48
C VAL A 110 3.42 -29.45 10.73
N PRO A 111 2.87 -30.69 10.67
CA PRO A 111 3.68 -31.86 10.84
C PRO A 111 4.80 -32.02 9.81
N ARG A 112 4.64 -31.48 8.62
CA ARG A 112 5.58 -31.55 7.49
C ARG A 112 6.64 -30.45 7.49
N LEU A 113 6.38 -29.32 8.19
CA LEU A 113 7.35 -28.24 8.30
C LEU A 113 8.65 -28.63 8.98
N SER A 114 8.65 -29.67 9.78
CA SER A 114 9.88 -30.18 10.42
C SER A 114 10.94 -30.63 9.41
N GLU A 115 10.53 -31.22 8.28
CA GLU A 115 11.44 -31.63 7.21
C GLU A 115 11.93 -30.41 6.42
N PHE A 116 11.05 -29.45 6.14
CA PHE A 116 11.41 -28.21 5.50
C PHE A 116 12.45 -27.42 6.31
N ASN A 117 12.22 -27.28 7.62
CA ASN A 117 13.13 -26.57 8.51
C ASN A 117 14.52 -27.25 8.63
N LYS A 118 14.60 -28.58 8.46
CA LYS A 118 15.89 -29.27 8.39
C LYS A 118 16.65 -28.95 7.10
N LEU A 119 15.95 -28.82 5.98
CA LEU A 119 16.55 -28.55 4.69
C LEU A 119 16.90 -27.06 4.54
N TYR A 120 16.09 -26.17 5.12
CA TYR A 120 16.21 -24.72 5.04
C TYR A 120 16.17 -24.05 6.42
N PRO A 121 17.19 -24.26 7.27
CA PRO A 121 17.19 -23.80 8.65
C PRO A 121 17.19 -22.27 8.80
N ASP A 122 17.59 -21.56 7.76
CA ASP A 122 17.64 -20.10 7.73
C ASP A 122 16.29 -19.44 7.36
N ILE A 123 15.28 -20.24 6.95
CA ILE A 123 13.95 -19.72 6.56
C ILE A 123 12.98 -19.90 7.73
N GLU A 124 12.49 -18.78 8.26
CA GLU A 124 11.40 -18.77 9.24
C GLU A 124 10.06 -18.93 8.52
N VAL A 125 9.32 -20.00 8.77
CA VAL A 125 7.98 -20.19 8.22
C VAL A 125 6.95 -19.62 9.17
N ARG A 126 6.14 -18.66 8.66
CA ARG A 126 5.02 -18.04 9.36
C ARG A 126 3.71 -18.53 8.77
N LEU A 127 2.83 -19.09 9.61
CA LEU A 127 1.52 -19.53 9.18
C LEU A 127 0.45 -18.53 9.59
N LYS A 128 -0.34 -18.10 8.63
CA LYS A 128 -1.50 -17.25 8.84
C LYS A 128 -2.77 -18.07 8.59
N GLY A 129 -3.47 -18.43 9.66
CA GLY A 129 -4.76 -19.11 9.54
C GLY A 129 -5.80 -18.14 8.96
N VAL A 130 -6.53 -18.57 7.93
CA VAL A 130 -7.63 -17.81 7.35
C VAL A 130 -8.92 -18.61 7.40
N ASP A 131 -10.02 -17.93 7.73
CA ASP A 131 -11.36 -18.46 7.54
C ASP A 131 -11.82 -18.15 6.10
N GLN A 132 -12.79 -18.93 5.60
CA GLN A 132 -13.12 -19.05 4.18
C GLN A 132 -13.47 -17.76 3.42
N ASP A 133 -13.68 -16.62 4.07
CA ASP A 133 -14.16 -15.38 3.46
C ASP A 133 -13.22 -14.18 3.56
N GLU A 134 -12.05 -14.29 4.17
CA GLU A 134 -11.09 -13.19 4.26
C GLU A 134 -10.11 -13.23 3.08
N GLY A 135 -10.06 -12.13 2.36
CA GLY A 135 -9.30 -11.90 1.13
C GLY A 135 -7.95 -12.62 1.02
N LEU A 136 -7.82 -13.40 0.00
CA LEU A 136 -6.72 -14.31 -0.34
C LEU A 136 -5.34 -13.66 -0.40
N LEU A 137 -5.25 -12.36 -0.51
CA LEU A 137 -4.01 -11.64 -0.79
C LEU A 137 -3.93 -10.35 0.03
N SER A 138 -3.52 -10.47 1.29
CA SER A 138 -2.87 -9.33 1.93
C SER A 138 -1.43 -9.23 1.42
N GLN A 139 -0.87 -8.01 1.33
CA GLN A 139 0.47 -7.74 0.79
C GLN A 139 1.61 -8.48 1.51
N ASP A 140 1.32 -9.19 2.60
CA ASP A 140 2.28 -9.87 3.47
C ASP A 140 2.25 -11.41 3.32
N ILE A 141 1.63 -11.95 2.26
CA ILE A 141 1.52 -13.40 2.03
C ILE A 141 2.33 -13.78 0.80
N ASP A 142 3.28 -14.72 0.97
CA ASP A 142 4.11 -15.25 -0.11
C ASP A 142 3.41 -16.43 -0.81
N ILE A 143 2.73 -17.30 -0.04
CA ILE A 143 2.00 -18.46 -0.54
C ILE A 143 0.62 -18.51 0.11
N ALA A 144 -0.41 -18.70 -0.71
CA ALA A 144 -1.76 -18.98 -0.23
C ALA A 144 -2.20 -20.41 -0.59
N ILE A 145 -2.58 -21.19 0.40
CA ILE A 145 -3.21 -22.51 0.19
C ILE A 145 -4.71 -22.33 0.37
N TYR A 146 -5.49 -22.65 -0.65
CA TYR A 146 -6.91 -22.39 -0.65
C TYR A 146 -7.73 -23.47 -1.34
N TYR A 147 -8.97 -23.62 -0.92
CA TYR A 147 -9.92 -24.50 -1.59
C TYR A 147 -10.74 -23.71 -2.61
N GLY A 148 -10.69 -24.07 -3.88
CA GLY A 148 -11.47 -23.37 -4.89
C GLY A 148 -11.35 -23.97 -6.28
N LYS A 149 -12.00 -23.30 -7.23
CA LYS A 149 -12.04 -23.76 -8.65
C LYS A 149 -10.82 -23.34 -9.47
N GLY A 150 -9.83 -22.69 -8.86
CA GLY A 150 -8.61 -22.27 -9.55
C GLY A 150 -8.74 -21.02 -10.44
N ASN A 151 -9.87 -20.32 -10.41
CA ASN A 151 -10.11 -19.14 -11.25
C ASN A 151 -9.78 -17.87 -10.44
N TRP A 152 -8.51 -17.60 -10.24
CA TRP A 152 -8.05 -16.36 -9.57
C TRP A 152 -7.19 -15.54 -10.51
N ASP A 153 -7.61 -14.30 -10.76
CA ASP A 153 -6.87 -13.38 -11.63
C ASP A 153 -5.50 -13.02 -11.02
N ASN A 154 -4.47 -13.03 -11.86
CA ASN A 154 -3.09 -12.67 -11.52
C ASN A 154 -2.37 -13.59 -10.50
N LEU A 155 -2.80 -14.83 -10.32
CA LEU A 155 -2.11 -15.83 -9.50
C LEU A 155 -1.56 -16.97 -10.36
N GLN A 156 -0.39 -17.46 -9.98
CA GLN A 156 0.10 -18.75 -10.45
C GLN A 156 -0.55 -19.83 -9.57
N VAL A 157 -1.29 -20.73 -10.18
CA VAL A 157 -2.03 -21.79 -9.50
C VAL A 157 -1.41 -23.13 -9.89
N ASP A 158 -1.05 -23.94 -8.91
CA ASP A 158 -0.52 -25.30 -9.05
C ASP A 158 -1.54 -26.34 -8.56
#